data_2dab6116d42c68b691b8ecd53865c0ad
#
_entry.id   2dab6116d42c68b691b8ecd53865c0ad
#
_cell.length_a   1.000
_cell.length_b   1.000
_cell.length_c   1.000
_cell.angle_alpha   90.00
_cell.angle_beta   90.00
_cell.angle_gamma   90.00
#
_symmetry.space_group_name_H-M   'P 1'
#
loop_
_entity.id
_entity.type
_entity.pdbx_description
1 polymer ?
#
loop_
_entity_poly.entity_id
_entity_poly.type
_entity_poly.pdbx_seq_one_letter_code
_entity_poly.pdbx_strand_id
1 'polypeptide(L)'
;MPVFRSFYAVFALLLSLTVMPAHASTALQDLSQRLQAMQSFQASFTQITAQAGKRPDVGVTGVLSAQRPGQFRWEVKQPYEQIIASDGTNLRIYDPDLMQMTVRAIGNDVGKTQALLLTGDHKAIAEQFEVKRIQQSQNVRFVLTPKSNEAMFDSLTLSFKGKEPIGMVLSDGVGQTTEITFFNVKMNPKLPASLFMLTPPKGTDIIEE
;
A
#
# COMPACT_ATOMS: atom_id res chain seq x y z
N MET A 1 -20.33 -64.51 59.34
CA MET A 1 -20.88 -63.96 58.07
C MET A 1 -20.34 -62.55 57.92
N PRO A 2 -19.35 -62.32 57.05
CA PRO A 2 -18.85 -60.98 56.81
C PRO A 2 -19.57 -60.34 55.56
N VAL A 3 -20.01 -59.11 55.73
CA VAL A 3 -20.66 -58.33 54.72
C VAL A 3 -19.60 -57.58 53.92
N PHE A 4 -19.55 -57.87 52.60
CA PHE A 4 -18.67 -57.20 51.62
C PHE A 4 -19.31 -55.84 51.27
N ARG A 5 -18.62 -54.73 51.57
CA ARG A 5 -18.98 -53.37 51.09
C ARG A 5 -18.09 -53.07 49.86
N SER A 6 -18.73 -53.11 48.68
CA SER A 6 -18.10 -52.64 47.44
C SER A 6 -17.98 -51.13 47.42
N PHE A 7 -16.76 -50.58 47.33
CA PHE A 7 -16.48 -49.19 47.05
C PHE A 7 -16.44 -48.98 45.52
N TYR A 8 -17.41 -48.27 44.94
CA TYR A 8 -17.29 -47.76 43.59
C TYR A 8 -16.54 -46.45 43.62
N ALA A 9 -15.31 -46.46 43.10
CA ALA A 9 -14.53 -45.24 42.83
C ALA A 9 -14.99 -44.63 41.49
N VAL A 10 -15.70 -43.52 41.54
CA VAL A 10 -16.08 -42.71 40.35
C VAL A 10 -14.86 -41.86 39.99
N PHE A 11 -14.17 -42.22 38.88
CA PHE A 11 -13.07 -41.44 38.33
C PHE A 11 -13.64 -40.35 37.43
N ALA A 12 -13.79 -39.13 37.97
CA ALA A 12 -14.23 -37.97 37.19
C ALA A 12 -13.03 -37.45 36.36
N LEU A 13 -13.07 -37.74 35.06
CA LEU A 13 -12.09 -37.22 34.09
C LEU A 13 -12.41 -35.74 33.78
N LEU A 14 -11.72 -34.82 34.45
CA LEU A 14 -11.77 -33.39 34.16
C LEU A 14 -11.06 -33.11 32.82
N LEU A 15 -11.84 -32.96 31.76
CA LEU A 15 -11.36 -32.53 30.45
C LEU A 15 -11.14 -31.00 30.51
N SER A 16 -9.91 -30.58 30.82
CA SER A 16 -9.49 -29.16 30.78
C SER A 16 -9.40 -28.71 29.31
N LEU A 17 -10.44 -28.02 28.81
CA LEU A 17 -10.34 -27.28 27.56
C LEU A 17 -9.34 -26.11 27.76
N THR A 18 -8.14 -26.28 27.26
CA THR A 18 -7.19 -25.17 27.11
C THR A 18 -7.69 -24.26 25.99
N VAL A 19 -8.38 -23.18 26.35
CA VAL A 19 -8.71 -22.08 25.42
C VAL A 19 -7.38 -21.39 25.07
N MET A 20 -6.81 -21.71 23.91
CA MET A 20 -5.69 -20.95 23.36
C MET A 20 -6.17 -19.53 23.07
N PRO A 21 -5.53 -18.47 23.64
CA PRO A 21 -5.87 -17.10 23.28
C PRO A 21 -5.58 -16.91 21.80
N ALA A 22 -6.61 -16.64 20.99
CA ALA A 22 -6.45 -16.20 19.63
C ALA A 22 -5.74 -14.83 19.70
N HIS A 23 -4.44 -14.80 19.37
CA HIS A 23 -3.71 -13.54 19.26
C HIS A 23 -4.30 -12.79 18.08
N ALA A 24 -5.13 -11.80 18.34
CA ALA A 24 -5.56 -10.84 17.33
C ALA A 24 -4.30 -10.15 16.77
N SER A 25 -4.04 -10.29 15.47
CA SER A 25 -2.92 -9.62 14.84
C SER A 25 -3.09 -8.11 15.00
N THR A 26 -2.01 -7.40 15.29
CA THR A 26 -2.04 -5.94 15.33
C THR A 26 -2.37 -5.38 13.94
N ALA A 27 -2.91 -4.15 13.86
CA ALA A 27 -3.19 -3.49 12.59
C ALA A 27 -1.97 -3.47 11.66
N LEU A 28 -0.80 -3.20 12.22
CA LEU A 28 0.48 -3.21 11.50
C LEU A 28 0.84 -4.61 10.98
N GLN A 29 0.62 -5.66 11.77
CA GLN A 29 0.91 -7.03 11.33
C GLN A 29 -0.02 -7.47 10.18
N ASP A 30 -1.33 -7.17 10.26
CA ASP A 30 -2.29 -7.48 9.19
C ASP A 30 -1.92 -6.73 7.89
N LEU A 31 -1.62 -5.42 7.98
CA LEU A 31 -1.15 -4.66 6.82
C LEU A 31 0.14 -5.24 6.25
N SER A 32 1.13 -5.52 7.10
CA SER A 32 2.42 -6.07 6.68
C SER A 32 2.28 -7.41 5.96
N GLN A 33 1.41 -8.30 6.47
CA GLN A 33 1.14 -9.59 5.82
C GLN A 33 0.53 -9.42 4.43
N ARG A 34 -0.41 -8.47 4.26
CA ARG A 34 -1.04 -8.17 2.94
C ARG A 34 -0.01 -7.65 1.96
N LEU A 35 0.81 -6.69 2.39
CA LEU A 35 1.84 -6.11 1.55
C LEU A 35 2.95 -7.12 1.21
N GLN A 36 3.35 -7.99 2.14
CA GLN A 36 4.33 -9.07 1.87
C GLN A 36 3.81 -10.13 0.89
N ALA A 37 2.52 -10.45 0.96
CA ALA A 37 1.89 -11.38 0.02
C ALA A 37 1.83 -10.83 -1.41
N MET A 38 1.98 -9.52 -1.58
CA MET A 38 1.96 -8.81 -2.86
C MET A 38 3.41 -8.60 -3.33
N GLN A 39 3.95 -9.57 -4.10
CA GLN A 39 5.29 -9.48 -4.68
C GLN A 39 5.29 -8.57 -5.91
N SER A 40 4.21 -8.60 -6.68
CA SER A 40 3.94 -7.65 -7.75
C SER A 40 2.47 -7.31 -7.81
N PHE A 41 2.18 -6.18 -8.44
CA PHE A 41 0.83 -5.62 -8.54
C PHE A 41 0.70 -4.84 -9.85
N GLN A 42 -0.43 -4.97 -10.52
CA GLN A 42 -0.78 -4.14 -11.65
C GLN A 42 -2.26 -3.82 -11.60
N ALA A 43 -2.61 -2.55 -11.80
CA ALA A 43 -3.99 -2.10 -11.85
C ALA A 43 -4.13 -0.88 -12.77
N SER A 44 -5.30 -0.72 -13.35
CA SER A 44 -5.75 0.58 -13.83
C SER A 44 -6.18 1.41 -12.65
N PHE A 45 -6.10 2.73 -12.73
CA PHE A 45 -6.57 3.62 -11.67
C PHE A 45 -7.33 4.83 -12.21
N THR A 46 -8.21 5.35 -11.38
CA THR A 46 -8.71 6.72 -11.45
C THR A 46 -8.27 7.47 -10.20
N GLN A 47 -7.86 8.72 -10.36
CA GLN A 47 -7.48 9.60 -9.26
C GLN A 47 -8.31 10.87 -9.34
N ILE A 48 -8.86 11.29 -8.21
CA ILE A 48 -9.59 12.54 -8.06
C ILE A 48 -8.97 13.30 -6.89
N THR A 49 -8.62 14.55 -7.12
CA THR A 49 -8.16 15.46 -6.07
C THR A 49 -9.26 16.44 -5.76
N ALA A 50 -9.60 16.57 -4.50
CA ALA A 50 -10.61 17.49 -4.00
C ALA A 50 -10.05 18.34 -2.86
N GLN A 51 -10.46 19.60 -2.81
CA GLN A 51 -10.15 20.50 -1.71
C GLN A 51 -11.46 21.11 -1.17
N ALA A 52 -11.55 21.23 0.15
CA ALA A 52 -12.73 21.77 0.79
C ALA A 52 -13.11 23.16 0.20
N GLY A 53 -14.37 23.30 -0.21
CA GLY A 53 -14.88 24.53 -0.82
C GLY A 53 -14.53 24.75 -2.30
N LYS A 54 -13.82 23.84 -2.95
CA LYS A 54 -13.51 23.88 -4.39
C LYS A 54 -14.18 22.73 -5.14
N ARG A 55 -14.37 22.89 -6.45
CA ARG A 55 -14.76 21.76 -7.29
C ARG A 55 -13.61 20.76 -7.35
N PRO A 56 -13.90 19.45 -7.36
CA PRO A 56 -12.87 18.44 -7.61
C PRO A 56 -12.16 18.68 -8.94
N ASP A 57 -10.87 18.35 -8.98
CA ASP A 57 -10.11 18.41 -10.22
C ASP A 57 -10.64 17.44 -11.26
N VAL A 58 -10.25 17.67 -12.53
CA VAL A 58 -10.49 16.71 -13.60
C VAL A 58 -9.83 15.39 -13.23
N GLY A 59 -10.61 14.30 -13.32
CA GLY A 59 -10.11 12.97 -12.95
C GLY A 59 -8.90 12.56 -13.78
N VAL A 60 -7.88 12.05 -13.12
CA VAL A 60 -6.67 11.48 -13.73
C VAL A 60 -6.87 9.97 -13.90
N THR A 61 -6.48 9.43 -15.05
CA THR A 61 -6.54 7.97 -15.29
C THR A 61 -5.20 7.43 -15.72
N GLY A 62 -4.93 6.16 -15.38
CA GLY A 62 -3.65 5.57 -15.74
C GLY A 62 -3.51 4.11 -15.34
N VAL A 63 -2.27 3.66 -15.34
CA VAL A 63 -1.87 2.29 -14.94
C VAL A 63 -0.76 2.37 -13.90
N LEU A 64 -0.93 1.63 -12.83
CA LEU A 64 0.11 1.37 -11.84
C LEU A 64 0.61 -0.05 -12.00
N SER A 65 1.92 -0.20 -12.12
CA SER A 65 2.63 -1.47 -12.02
C SER A 65 3.66 -1.36 -10.89
N ALA A 66 3.71 -2.34 -10.03
CA ALA A 66 4.62 -2.35 -8.89
C ALA A 66 5.21 -3.74 -8.68
N GLN A 67 6.47 -3.82 -8.29
CA GLN A 67 7.19 -5.07 -8.01
C GLN A 67 8.22 -4.85 -6.91
N ARG A 68 8.26 -5.74 -5.94
CA ARG A 68 9.26 -5.71 -4.87
C ARG A 68 10.63 -6.16 -5.36
N PRO A 69 11.71 -5.60 -4.80
CA PRO A 69 11.74 -4.44 -3.92
C PRO A 69 11.76 -3.11 -4.71
N GLY A 70 11.00 -2.12 -4.27
CA GLY A 70 11.14 -0.72 -4.68
C GLY A 70 10.87 -0.35 -6.15
N GLN A 71 10.48 -1.32 -6.99
CA GLN A 71 10.20 -1.08 -8.40
C GLN A 71 8.74 -0.71 -8.61
N PHE A 72 8.50 0.39 -9.31
CA PHE A 72 7.15 0.76 -9.74
C PHE A 72 7.17 1.59 -11.01
N ARG A 73 6.02 1.61 -11.70
CA ARG A 73 5.70 2.49 -12.81
C ARG A 73 4.29 3.02 -12.63
N TRP A 74 4.17 4.30 -12.43
CA TRP A 74 2.93 5.07 -12.39
C TRP A 74 2.80 5.79 -13.71
N GLU A 75 1.89 5.37 -14.56
CA GLU A 75 1.70 5.94 -15.89
C GLU A 75 0.35 6.62 -15.96
N VAL A 76 0.35 7.93 -15.96
CA VAL A 76 -0.83 8.76 -16.22
C VAL A 76 -1.06 8.81 -17.73
N LYS A 77 -2.31 8.61 -18.13
CA LYS A 77 -2.73 8.64 -19.54
C LYS A 77 -3.61 9.83 -19.88
N GLN A 78 -4.35 10.31 -18.91
CA GLN A 78 -5.26 11.45 -19.09
C GLN A 78 -5.33 12.25 -17.78
N PRO A 79 -5.51 13.61 -17.82
CA PRO A 79 -5.65 14.45 -19.03
C PRO A 79 -4.32 14.72 -19.74
N TYR A 80 -3.18 14.62 -19.05
CA TYR A 80 -1.82 14.84 -19.55
C TYR A 80 -0.99 13.57 -19.32
N GLU A 81 -0.18 13.19 -20.26
CA GLU A 81 0.69 12.04 -20.10
C GLU A 81 1.84 12.37 -19.14
N GLN A 82 2.07 11.50 -18.16
CA GLN A 82 3.25 11.55 -17.28
C GLN A 82 3.63 10.15 -16.87
N ILE A 83 4.92 9.88 -16.80
CA ILE A 83 5.41 8.59 -16.33
C ILE A 83 6.35 8.82 -15.15
N ILE A 84 6.02 8.20 -14.03
CA ILE A 84 6.89 8.14 -12.86
C ILE A 84 7.31 6.68 -12.71
N ALA A 85 8.60 6.40 -12.79
CA ALA A 85 9.11 5.05 -12.69
C ALA A 85 10.28 4.95 -11.72
N SER A 86 10.35 3.83 -11.02
CA SER A 86 11.45 3.47 -10.14
C SER A 86 11.99 2.10 -10.52
N ASP A 87 13.30 2.01 -10.67
CA ASP A 87 14.02 0.75 -10.83
C ASP A 87 14.48 0.13 -9.49
N GLY A 88 14.12 0.75 -8.37
CA GLY A 88 14.54 0.38 -7.01
C GLY A 88 15.73 1.20 -6.50
N THR A 89 16.42 1.93 -7.36
CA THR A 89 17.58 2.78 -7.03
C THR A 89 17.31 4.25 -7.38
N ASN A 90 16.77 4.48 -8.56
CA ASN A 90 16.49 5.81 -9.08
C ASN A 90 14.99 5.98 -9.33
N LEU A 91 14.51 7.17 -9.07
CA LEU A 91 13.20 7.66 -9.47
C LEU A 91 13.36 8.52 -10.73
N ARG A 92 12.58 8.23 -11.76
CA ARG A 92 12.51 8.99 -13.01
C ARG A 92 11.11 9.51 -13.21
N ILE A 93 11.00 10.78 -13.47
CA ILE A 93 9.74 11.46 -13.79
C ILE A 93 9.88 12.00 -15.19
N TYR A 94 9.11 11.47 -16.13
CA TYR A 94 9.12 11.91 -17.52
C TYR A 94 7.81 12.57 -17.88
N ASP A 95 7.91 13.77 -18.41
CA ASP A 95 6.82 14.55 -18.95
C ASP A 95 6.97 14.64 -20.46
N PRO A 96 6.16 13.92 -21.24
CA PRO A 96 6.24 13.91 -22.70
C PRO A 96 5.96 15.28 -23.33
N ASP A 97 5.02 16.05 -22.79
CA ASP A 97 4.63 17.34 -23.34
C ASP A 97 5.74 18.39 -23.20
N LEU A 98 6.54 18.28 -22.17
CA LEU A 98 7.72 19.13 -21.93
C LEU A 98 8.99 18.57 -22.54
N MET A 99 8.98 17.33 -23.04
CA MET A 99 10.20 16.59 -23.45
C MET A 99 11.29 16.63 -22.36
N GLN A 100 10.89 16.47 -21.10
CA GLN A 100 11.77 16.58 -19.94
C GLN A 100 11.69 15.35 -19.05
N MET A 101 12.85 14.94 -18.52
CA MET A 101 12.95 13.86 -17.54
C MET A 101 13.79 14.30 -16.36
N THR A 102 13.21 14.22 -15.14
CA THR A 102 13.94 14.38 -13.89
C THR A 102 14.40 13.01 -13.39
N VAL A 103 15.64 12.91 -12.99
CA VAL A 103 16.25 11.70 -12.39
C VAL A 103 16.77 12.05 -11.01
N ARG A 104 16.35 11.29 -9.99
CA ARG A 104 16.88 11.42 -8.63
C ARG A 104 17.06 10.08 -7.96
N ALA A 105 18.02 9.97 -7.05
CA ALA A 105 18.19 8.79 -6.24
C ALA A 105 16.96 8.61 -5.31
N ILE A 106 16.50 7.38 -5.15
CA ILE A 106 15.52 7.06 -4.11
C ILE A 106 16.27 7.08 -2.78
N GLY A 107 16.09 8.16 -2.02
CA GLY A 107 16.55 8.23 -0.63
C GLY A 107 15.67 7.35 0.28
N ASN A 108 15.94 7.37 1.58
CA ASN A 108 15.15 6.68 2.60
C ASN A 108 13.71 7.26 2.75
N ASP A 109 13.32 8.16 1.90
CA ASP A 109 12.05 8.87 1.90
C ASP A 109 10.90 8.04 1.29
N VAL A 110 10.67 6.85 1.84
CA VAL A 110 9.54 5.98 1.47
C VAL A 110 8.19 6.71 1.59
N GLY A 111 8.13 7.78 2.39
CA GLY A 111 6.93 8.61 2.57
C GLY A 111 6.64 9.62 1.48
N LYS A 112 7.56 9.87 0.55
CA LYS A 112 7.38 10.92 -0.48
C LYS A 112 6.60 10.47 -1.73
N THR A 113 6.45 9.17 -1.94
CA THR A 113 5.69 8.65 -3.07
C THR A 113 4.77 7.53 -2.60
N GLN A 114 3.45 7.72 -2.73
CA GLN A 114 2.44 6.75 -2.27
C GLN A 114 2.65 5.35 -2.88
N ALA A 115 3.16 5.28 -4.11
CA ALA A 115 3.47 4.02 -4.80
C ALA A 115 4.59 3.22 -4.11
N LEU A 116 5.54 3.89 -3.44
CA LEU A 116 6.61 3.22 -2.69
C LEU A 116 6.08 2.43 -1.49
N LEU A 117 4.97 2.85 -0.88
CA LEU A 117 4.34 2.10 0.21
C LEU A 117 3.87 0.71 -0.22
N LEU A 118 3.45 0.56 -1.49
CA LEU A 118 3.04 -0.74 -2.03
C LEU A 118 4.24 -1.67 -2.26
N THR A 119 5.44 -1.10 -2.45
CA THR A 119 6.67 -1.84 -2.78
C THR A 119 7.73 -1.78 -1.67
N GLY A 120 7.54 -0.89 -0.67
CA GLY A 120 8.50 -0.62 0.39
C GLY A 120 8.63 -1.71 1.45
N ASP A 121 9.62 -1.56 2.31
CA ASP A 121 9.85 -2.45 3.44
C ASP A 121 8.80 -2.19 4.54
N HIS A 122 8.19 -3.26 5.04
CA HIS A 122 7.24 -3.21 6.15
C HIS A 122 7.86 -2.67 7.46
N LYS A 123 9.19 -2.81 7.65
CA LYS A 123 9.90 -2.22 8.80
C LYS A 123 9.89 -0.70 8.71
N ALA A 124 10.13 -0.15 7.52
CA ALA A 124 10.05 1.29 7.29
C ALA A 124 8.64 1.84 7.56
N ILE A 125 7.58 1.08 7.24
CA ILE A 125 6.21 1.45 7.60
C ILE A 125 6.03 1.50 9.12
N ALA A 126 6.55 0.49 9.84
CA ALA A 126 6.47 0.44 11.30
C ALA A 126 7.21 1.59 11.99
N GLU A 127 8.34 2.00 11.45
CA GLU A 127 9.16 3.09 11.97
C GLU A 127 8.54 4.47 11.71
N GLN A 128 7.94 4.66 10.53
CA GLN A 128 7.48 5.96 10.08
C GLN A 128 6.01 6.25 10.37
N PHE A 129 5.16 5.22 10.56
CA PHE A 129 3.71 5.39 10.67
C PHE A 129 3.12 4.73 11.90
N GLU A 130 2.08 5.36 12.44
CA GLU A 130 1.07 4.71 13.24
C GLU A 130 0.01 4.11 12.32
N VAL A 131 -0.40 2.87 12.59
CA VAL A 131 -1.34 2.14 11.73
C VAL A 131 -2.60 1.81 12.51
N LYS A 132 -3.76 2.26 12.00
CA LYS A 132 -5.09 1.90 12.51
C LYS A 132 -5.81 1.05 11.47
N ARG A 133 -6.47 -0.02 11.93
CA ARG A 133 -7.30 -0.89 11.10
C ARG A 133 -8.77 -0.60 11.32
N ILE A 134 -9.52 -0.40 10.24
CA ILE A 134 -10.96 -0.17 10.25
C ILE A 134 -11.60 -1.26 9.39
N GLN A 135 -12.46 -2.09 10.01
CA GLN A 135 -13.24 -3.08 9.27
C GLN A 135 -14.55 -2.44 8.82
N GLN A 136 -14.90 -2.58 7.54
CA GLN A 136 -16.13 -2.05 6.98
C GLN A 136 -16.74 -3.10 6.05
N SER A 137 -17.64 -3.92 6.57
CA SER A 137 -18.23 -5.07 5.84
C SER A 137 -17.12 -5.99 5.29
N GLN A 138 -17.05 -6.21 3.98
CA GLN A 138 -16.03 -7.04 3.32
C GLN A 138 -14.70 -6.32 3.07
N ASN A 139 -14.67 -5.00 3.28
CA ASN A 139 -13.49 -4.18 3.06
C ASN A 139 -12.77 -3.92 4.38
N VAL A 140 -11.45 -3.82 4.31
CA VAL A 140 -10.61 -3.37 5.41
C VAL A 140 -9.82 -2.16 4.96
N ARG A 141 -9.75 -1.14 5.83
CA ARG A 141 -8.95 0.06 5.62
C ARG A 141 -7.85 0.11 6.66
N PHE A 142 -6.67 0.50 6.22
CA PHE A 142 -5.54 0.81 7.09
C PHE A 142 -5.22 2.28 6.95
N VAL A 143 -5.40 3.02 8.04
CA VAL A 143 -5.06 4.44 8.11
C VAL A 143 -3.66 4.54 8.69
N LEU A 144 -2.74 5.09 7.91
CA LEU A 144 -1.35 5.33 8.24
C LEU A 144 -1.19 6.82 8.56
N THR A 145 -0.81 7.14 9.78
CA THR A 145 -0.53 8.50 10.22
C THR A 145 0.98 8.64 10.42
N PRO A 146 1.65 9.59 9.74
CA PRO A 146 3.08 9.82 9.94
C PRO A 146 3.39 10.12 11.40
N LYS A 147 4.51 9.59 11.91
CA LYS A 147 5.02 9.91 13.25
C LYS A 147 5.81 11.22 13.28
N SER A 148 6.33 11.62 12.13
CA SER A 148 7.08 12.87 11.98
C SER A 148 6.15 14.01 11.58
N ASN A 149 6.36 15.19 12.17
CA ASN A 149 5.67 16.42 11.80
C ASN A 149 6.18 17.04 10.47
N GLU A 150 7.25 16.47 9.90
CA GLU A 150 7.83 16.90 8.61
C GLU A 150 7.20 16.17 7.42
N ALA A 151 6.22 15.32 7.65
CA ALA A 151 5.54 14.62 6.58
C ALA A 151 4.73 15.59 5.71
N MET A 152 4.72 15.34 4.40
CA MET A 152 3.99 16.16 3.43
C MET A 152 2.48 15.88 3.40
N PHE A 153 1.98 14.99 4.27
CA PHE A 153 0.57 14.61 4.36
C PHE A 153 0.21 14.21 5.80
N ASP A 154 -1.06 14.36 6.15
CA ASP A 154 -1.59 14.03 7.47
C ASP A 154 -1.92 12.54 7.61
N SER A 155 -2.43 11.94 6.55
CA SER A 155 -2.75 10.52 6.56
C SER A 155 -2.78 9.91 5.17
N LEU A 156 -2.47 8.61 5.12
CA LEU A 156 -2.68 7.76 3.97
C LEU A 156 -3.56 6.57 4.38
N THR A 157 -4.65 6.37 3.65
CA THR A 157 -5.54 5.21 3.84
C THR A 157 -5.33 4.22 2.70
N LEU A 158 -5.01 2.97 3.03
CA LEU A 158 -4.98 1.85 2.09
C LEU A 158 -6.24 1.01 2.28
N SER A 159 -6.97 0.74 1.21
CA SER A 159 -8.22 -0.02 1.21
C SER A 159 -8.05 -1.35 0.50
N PHE A 160 -8.56 -2.44 1.13
CA PHE A 160 -8.49 -3.80 0.60
C PHE A 160 -9.87 -4.46 0.62
N LYS A 161 -10.14 -5.27 -0.39
CA LYS A 161 -11.22 -6.27 -0.40
C LYS A 161 -10.58 -7.66 -0.37
N GLY A 162 -10.74 -8.36 0.75
CA GLY A 162 -9.93 -9.57 0.97
C GLY A 162 -8.44 -9.24 0.97
N LYS A 163 -7.65 -9.82 0.05
CA LYS A 163 -6.22 -9.54 -0.13
C LYS A 163 -5.93 -8.50 -1.23
N GLU A 164 -6.93 -8.12 -2.00
CA GLU A 164 -6.80 -7.24 -3.15
C GLU A 164 -6.86 -5.77 -2.73
N PRO A 165 -5.86 -4.93 -3.06
CA PRO A 165 -5.94 -3.50 -2.87
C PRO A 165 -6.97 -2.92 -3.85
N ILE A 166 -7.89 -2.11 -3.33
CA ILE A 166 -8.98 -1.49 -4.11
C ILE A 166 -8.85 0.02 -4.21
N GLY A 167 -7.93 0.64 -3.48
CA GLY A 167 -7.70 2.07 -3.56
C GLY A 167 -6.87 2.63 -2.42
N MET A 168 -6.56 3.91 -2.56
CA MET A 168 -5.84 4.72 -1.58
C MET A 168 -6.51 6.08 -1.44
N VAL A 169 -6.40 6.68 -0.25
CA VAL A 169 -6.78 8.07 0.00
C VAL A 169 -5.64 8.75 0.73
N LEU A 170 -5.16 9.84 0.16
CA LEU A 170 -4.17 10.72 0.78
C LEU A 170 -4.87 12.00 1.25
N SER A 171 -4.63 12.40 2.49
CA SER A 171 -5.09 13.68 3.03
C SER A 171 -3.89 14.50 3.47
N ASP A 172 -3.83 15.76 3.05
CA ASP A 172 -2.76 16.69 3.43
C ASP A 172 -3.22 17.72 4.46
N GLY A 173 -2.25 18.44 5.06
CA GLY A 173 -2.49 19.41 6.12
C GLY A 173 -3.21 20.69 5.67
N VAL A 174 -3.48 20.86 4.37
CA VAL A 174 -4.21 22.03 3.82
C VAL A 174 -5.64 21.70 3.40
N GLY A 175 -6.12 20.51 3.79
CA GLY A 175 -7.50 20.06 3.53
C GLY A 175 -7.72 19.54 2.11
N GLN A 176 -6.67 19.18 1.39
CA GLN A 176 -6.75 18.50 0.12
C GLN A 176 -6.82 16.99 0.34
N THR A 177 -7.65 16.32 -0.41
CA THR A 177 -7.78 14.86 -0.40
C THR A 177 -7.62 14.34 -1.82
N THR A 178 -6.70 13.39 -2.00
CA THR A 178 -6.50 12.67 -3.26
C THR A 178 -6.99 11.24 -3.08
N GLU A 179 -8.03 10.89 -3.80
CA GLU A 179 -8.60 9.53 -3.83
C GLU A 179 -8.17 8.80 -5.09
N ILE A 180 -7.61 7.60 -4.93
CA ILE A 180 -7.19 6.73 -6.01
C ILE A 180 -7.98 5.43 -5.88
N THR A 181 -8.74 5.10 -6.92
CA THR A 181 -9.49 3.84 -7.02
C THR A 181 -8.83 2.92 -8.02
N PHE A 182 -8.58 1.67 -7.62
CA PHE A 182 -8.00 0.63 -8.46
C PHE A 182 -9.07 -0.24 -9.08
N PHE A 183 -8.87 -0.61 -10.34
CA PHE A 183 -9.69 -1.56 -11.08
C PHE A 183 -8.83 -2.40 -12.03
N ASN A 184 -9.37 -3.50 -12.56
CA ASN A 184 -8.60 -4.49 -13.34
C ASN A 184 -7.34 -4.98 -12.61
N VAL A 185 -7.48 -5.20 -11.30
CA VAL A 185 -6.37 -5.55 -10.43
C VAL A 185 -5.82 -6.93 -10.76
N LYS A 186 -4.51 -7.03 -10.90
CA LYS A 186 -3.75 -8.28 -11.05
C LYS A 186 -2.77 -8.41 -9.90
N MET A 187 -2.94 -9.45 -9.11
CA MET A 187 -2.05 -9.79 -8.00
C MET A 187 -0.97 -10.75 -8.47
N ASN A 188 0.27 -10.42 -8.15
CA ASN A 188 1.46 -11.22 -8.48
C ASN A 188 1.62 -11.57 -9.98
N PRO A 189 1.35 -10.63 -10.93
CA PRO A 189 1.64 -10.88 -12.33
C PRO A 189 3.16 -10.94 -12.56
N LYS A 190 3.58 -11.67 -13.59
CA LYS A 190 4.96 -11.62 -14.07
C LYS A 190 5.18 -10.32 -14.82
N LEU A 191 6.00 -9.42 -14.28
CA LEU A 191 6.34 -8.14 -14.88
C LEU A 191 7.80 -8.18 -15.36
N PRO A 192 8.10 -7.77 -16.62
CA PRO A 192 9.47 -7.71 -17.08
C PRO A 192 10.22 -6.54 -16.43
N ALA A 193 11.49 -6.70 -16.09
CA ALA A 193 12.30 -5.65 -15.47
C ALA A 193 12.39 -4.38 -16.35
N SER A 194 12.32 -4.52 -17.66
CA SER A 194 12.31 -3.39 -18.60
C SER A 194 11.10 -2.46 -18.43
N LEU A 195 10.01 -2.93 -17.82
CA LEU A 195 8.84 -2.09 -17.51
C LEU A 195 9.18 -0.94 -16.56
N PHE A 196 10.14 -1.15 -15.68
CA PHE A 196 10.55 -0.20 -14.64
C PHE A 196 11.75 0.66 -15.05
N MET A 197 12.38 0.34 -16.19
CA MET A 197 13.49 1.09 -16.77
C MET A 197 12.93 2.10 -17.75
N LEU A 198 12.84 3.36 -17.33
CA LEU A 198 12.36 4.44 -18.15
C LEU A 198 13.51 5.02 -18.98
N THR A 199 13.47 4.83 -20.30
CA THR A 199 14.40 5.42 -21.25
C THR A 199 13.64 6.45 -22.08
N PRO A 200 13.96 7.74 -21.95
CA PRO A 200 13.24 8.78 -22.68
C PRO A 200 13.60 8.78 -24.17
N PRO A 201 12.74 9.32 -25.03
CA PRO A 201 13.06 9.54 -26.44
C PRO A 201 14.27 10.44 -26.66
N LYS A 202 14.88 10.35 -27.85
CA LYS A 202 15.99 11.23 -28.24
C LYS A 202 15.54 12.70 -28.25
N GLY A 203 16.32 13.57 -27.63
CA GLY A 203 16.04 15.00 -27.53
C GLY A 203 15.31 15.40 -26.25
N THR A 204 15.07 14.46 -25.34
CA THR A 204 14.57 14.76 -24.01
C THR A 204 15.64 15.48 -23.18
N ASP A 205 15.27 16.57 -22.53
CA ASP A 205 16.10 17.25 -21.55
C ASP A 205 16.14 16.46 -20.23
N ILE A 206 17.33 16.18 -19.70
CA ILE A 206 17.51 15.37 -18.49
C ILE A 206 18.04 16.25 -17.38
N ILE A 207 17.26 16.33 -16.28
CA ILE A 207 17.61 17.04 -15.06
C ILE A 207 17.97 16.00 -13.99
N GLU A 208 19.18 16.09 -13.44
CA GLU A 208 19.64 15.25 -12.32
C GLU A 208 19.56 16.06 -11.02
N GLU A 209 18.93 15.46 -9.95
CA GLU A 209 18.75 16.05 -8.61
C GLU A 209 19.43 15.19 -7.53
#